data_93ca803523973e1aa08cc716fcd7b703
#
_entry.id   93ca803523973e1aa08cc716fcd7b703
#
_cell.length_a   1.000
_cell.length_b   1.000
_cell.length_c   1.000
_cell.angle_alpha   90.00
_cell.angle_beta   90.00
_cell.angle_gamma   90.00
#
_symmetry.space_group_name_H-M   'P 1'
#
loop_
_entity.id
_entity.type
_entity.pdbx_description
1 polymer ?
#
loop_
_entity_poly.entity_id
_entity_poly.type
_entity_poly.pdbx_seq_one_letter_code
_entity_poly.pdbx_strand_id
1 'polypeptide(L)'
;LRTPWLFDYFWENAPVVLEFEHYQNVAPEVFKGGYPFLDAMQRTHATFAGFHGYPRPWLARDPYLTEYAANRLGYWFFMDAVELPPLVTDAKNRIVFHVANRGFGPCYRKYTMRVRLTGDGGRWESEIEADTRTWKPGVETVFSAMVQPHGIPAGKYTLEIGLFEEERPIEWAITEKNRTPDGYYRLCEAEVATLR
;
A
#
# COMPACT_ATOMS: atom_id res chain seq x y z
N LEU A 1 -4.72 -26.25 12.02
CA LEU A 1 -5.50 -26.07 10.78
C LEU A 1 -4.54 -26.25 9.61
N ARG A 2 -4.75 -27.26 8.77
CA ARG A 2 -4.09 -27.33 7.47
C ARG A 2 -4.82 -26.35 6.55
N THR A 3 -4.11 -25.37 6.03
CA THR A 3 -4.63 -24.53 4.95
C THR A 3 -5.02 -25.45 3.79
N PRO A 4 -6.27 -25.44 3.34
CA PRO A 4 -6.63 -26.20 2.16
C PRO A 4 -5.74 -25.76 0.99
N TRP A 5 -5.10 -26.74 0.34
CA TRP A 5 -4.25 -26.51 -0.84
C TRP A 5 -4.94 -25.70 -1.95
N LEU A 6 -6.27 -25.66 -1.96
CA LEU A 6 -7.07 -24.86 -2.87
C LEU A 6 -6.77 -23.36 -2.79
N PHE A 7 -6.49 -22.82 -1.61
CA PHE A 7 -6.20 -21.39 -1.44
C PHE A 7 -4.86 -21.00 -2.08
N ASP A 8 -3.90 -21.92 -2.17
CA ASP A 8 -2.59 -21.66 -2.77
C ASP A 8 -2.70 -21.32 -4.28
N TYR A 9 -3.82 -21.64 -4.92
CA TYR A 9 -4.05 -21.40 -6.34
C TYR A 9 -4.99 -20.21 -6.62
N PHE A 10 -5.84 -19.85 -5.69
CA PHE A 10 -6.91 -18.89 -5.96
C PHE A 10 -6.56 -17.45 -5.55
N TRP A 11 -5.79 -17.28 -4.48
CA TRP A 11 -5.51 -15.96 -3.92
C TRP A 11 -4.79 -15.00 -4.90
N GLU A 12 -4.05 -15.51 -5.85
CA GLU A 12 -3.41 -14.67 -6.88
C GLU A 12 -4.39 -14.07 -7.88
N ASN A 13 -5.56 -14.69 -8.05
CA ASN A 13 -6.53 -14.34 -9.09
C ASN A 13 -7.87 -13.80 -8.54
N ALA A 14 -8.18 -14.08 -7.28
CA ALA A 14 -9.45 -13.68 -6.67
C ALA A 14 -9.32 -13.39 -5.18
N PRO A 15 -10.09 -12.43 -4.64
CA PRO A 15 -10.13 -12.15 -3.22
C PRO A 15 -10.52 -13.38 -2.40
N VAL A 16 -9.80 -13.61 -1.32
CA VAL A 16 -10.11 -14.65 -0.33
C VAL A 16 -10.91 -14.01 0.81
N VAL A 17 -12.08 -14.57 1.07
CA VAL A 17 -12.94 -14.18 2.18
C VAL A 17 -12.97 -15.31 3.20
N LEU A 18 -12.59 -15.01 4.44
CA LEU A 18 -12.67 -15.96 5.55
C LEU A 18 -13.84 -15.59 6.44
N GLU A 19 -14.71 -16.55 6.67
CA GLU A 19 -15.74 -16.47 7.69
C GLU A 19 -15.41 -17.45 8.81
N PHE A 20 -15.21 -16.91 10.01
CA PHE A 20 -14.92 -17.69 11.20
C PHE A 20 -16.21 -17.99 11.96
N GLU A 21 -16.18 -19.03 12.81
CA GLU A 21 -17.25 -19.38 13.73
C GLU A 21 -17.65 -18.18 14.61
N HIS A 22 -18.85 -18.22 15.15
CA HIS A 22 -19.30 -17.24 16.15
C HIS A 22 -18.27 -17.11 17.25
N TYR A 23 -17.81 -15.89 17.51
CA TYR A 23 -16.79 -15.63 18.52
C TYR A 23 -17.18 -16.20 19.89
N GLN A 24 -18.47 -16.12 20.26
CA GLN A 24 -18.99 -16.63 21.52
C GLN A 24 -18.87 -18.16 21.67
N ASN A 25 -18.80 -18.87 20.54
CA ASN A 25 -18.70 -20.32 20.51
C ASN A 25 -17.24 -20.80 20.49
N VAL A 26 -16.28 -19.88 20.31
CA VAL A 26 -14.87 -20.25 20.29
C VAL A 26 -14.35 -20.37 21.72
N ALA A 27 -14.06 -21.58 22.12
CA ALA A 27 -13.48 -21.82 23.42
C ALA A 27 -12.12 -21.15 23.61
N PRO A 28 -11.78 -20.62 24.80
CA PRO A 28 -10.51 -19.90 25.01
C PRO A 28 -9.26 -20.70 24.62
N GLU A 29 -9.28 -22.03 24.85
CA GLU A 29 -8.20 -22.93 24.45
C GLU A 29 -8.06 -23.12 22.96
N VAL A 30 -9.12 -22.88 22.17
CA VAL A 30 -9.11 -22.87 20.71
C VAL A 30 -8.73 -21.48 20.19
N PHE A 31 -9.23 -20.45 20.85
CA PHE A 31 -8.96 -19.05 20.47
C PHE A 31 -7.47 -18.69 20.62
N LYS A 32 -6.82 -19.14 21.70
CA LYS A 32 -5.37 -18.96 21.96
C LYS A 32 -4.88 -17.53 21.66
N GLY A 33 -5.60 -16.53 22.17
CA GLY A 33 -5.27 -15.12 21.90
C GLY A 33 -5.42 -14.68 20.44
N GLY A 34 -6.17 -15.43 19.62
CA GLY A 34 -6.44 -15.11 18.23
C GLY A 34 -5.36 -15.54 17.22
N TYR A 35 -4.24 -16.10 17.68
CA TYR A 35 -3.16 -16.53 16.78
C TYR A 35 -3.59 -17.50 15.67
N PRO A 36 -4.44 -18.51 15.88
CA PRO A 36 -4.91 -19.39 14.82
C PRO A 36 -5.68 -18.66 13.72
N PHE A 37 -6.37 -17.59 14.06
CA PHE A 37 -7.11 -16.77 13.10
C PHE A 37 -6.16 -15.91 12.25
N LEU A 38 -5.16 -15.30 12.89
CA LEU A 38 -4.11 -14.58 12.18
C LEU A 38 -3.32 -15.49 11.24
N ASP A 39 -2.92 -16.68 11.71
CA ASP A 39 -2.23 -17.67 10.91
C ASP A 39 -3.08 -18.10 9.70
N ALA A 40 -4.39 -18.31 9.90
CA ALA A 40 -5.31 -18.60 8.80
C ALA A 40 -5.40 -17.45 7.79
N MET A 41 -5.56 -16.19 8.26
CA MET A 41 -5.61 -15.01 7.40
C MET A 41 -4.33 -14.87 6.58
N GLN A 42 -3.17 -15.04 7.20
CA GLN A 42 -1.87 -14.91 6.54
C GLN A 42 -1.64 -16.01 5.51
N ARG A 43 -1.89 -17.27 5.86
CA ARG A 43 -1.65 -18.44 4.98
C ARG A 43 -2.59 -18.47 3.78
N THR A 44 -3.80 -17.95 3.93
CA THR A 44 -4.79 -17.91 2.85
C THR A 44 -4.71 -16.63 2.02
N HIS A 45 -3.78 -15.72 2.36
CA HIS A 45 -3.71 -14.41 1.74
C HIS A 45 -5.04 -13.66 1.78
N ALA A 46 -5.69 -13.67 2.94
CA ALA A 46 -7.05 -13.16 3.09
C ALA A 46 -7.18 -11.69 2.72
N THR A 47 -8.18 -11.40 1.91
CA THR A 47 -8.58 -10.04 1.57
C THR A 47 -9.59 -9.50 2.58
N PHE A 48 -10.50 -10.36 3.03
CA PHE A 48 -11.51 -10.07 4.01
C PHE A 48 -11.58 -11.21 5.04
N ALA A 49 -11.85 -10.86 6.27
CA ALA A 49 -12.12 -11.84 7.32
C ALA A 49 -13.13 -11.27 8.32
N GLY A 50 -13.91 -12.13 8.91
CA GLY A 50 -14.86 -11.78 9.94
C GLY A 50 -15.34 -12.97 10.73
N PHE A 51 -15.90 -12.73 11.90
CA PHE A 51 -16.61 -13.72 12.66
C PHE A 51 -18.08 -13.71 12.27
N HIS A 52 -18.66 -14.88 12.12
CA HIS A 52 -20.09 -15.01 11.97
C HIS A 52 -20.81 -14.47 13.22
N GLY A 53 -21.85 -13.68 13.05
CA GLY A 53 -22.61 -13.07 14.13
C GLY A 53 -22.08 -11.72 14.62
N TYR A 54 -21.98 -11.55 15.93
CA TYR A 54 -21.69 -10.24 16.52
C TYR A 54 -20.19 -10.03 16.77
N PRO A 55 -19.54 -9.08 16.09
CA PRO A 55 -18.10 -8.84 16.26
C PRO A 55 -17.73 -8.07 17.54
N ARG A 56 -18.69 -7.39 18.19
CA ARG A 56 -18.42 -6.52 19.34
C ARG A 56 -17.65 -7.17 20.48
N PRO A 57 -17.97 -8.41 20.91
CA PRO A 57 -17.21 -9.06 21.98
C PRO A 57 -15.75 -9.30 21.63
N TRP A 58 -15.46 -9.62 20.37
CA TRP A 58 -14.08 -9.77 19.89
C TRP A 58 -13.33 -8.44 19.87
N LEU A 59 -13.96 -7.40 19.29
CA LEU A 59 -13.39 -6.06 19.24
C LEU A 59 -13.07 -5.52 20.65
N ALA A 60 -13.95 -5.78 21.61
CA ALA A 60 -13.76 -5.32 23.00
C ALA A 60 -12.67 -6.10 23.75
N ARG A 61 -12.54 -7.40 23.47
CA ARG A 61 -11.58 -8.26 24.16
C ARG A 61 -10.16 -8.09 23.65
N ASP A 62 -9.98 -8.05 22.35
CA ASP A 62 -8.68 -8.08 21.70
C ASP A 62 -8.53 -6.95 20.67
N PRO A 63 -8.57 -5.66 21.10
CA PRO A 63 -8.56 -4.51 20.18
C PRO A 63 -7.26 -4.43 19.36
N TYR A 64 -6.11 -4.78 19.97
CA TYR A 64 -4.82 -4.77 19.26
C TYR A 64 -4.74 -5.83 18.17
N LEU A 65 -5.27 -7.03 18.45
CA LEU A 65 -5.34 -8.10 17.45
C LEU A 65 -6.24 -7.70 16.28
N THR A 66 -7.35 -7.06 16.59
CA THR A 66 -8.29 -6.58 15.60
C THR A 66 -7.65 -5.52 14.69
N GLU A 67 -6.98 -4.55 15.29
CA GLU A 67 -6.25 -3.51 14.56
C GLU A 67 -5.14 -4.10 13.69
N TYR A 68 -4.37 -5.04 14.25
CA TYR A 68 -3.32 -5.74 13.51
C TYR A 68 -3.87 -6.49 12.30
N ALA A 69 -4.98 -7.21 12.47
CA ALA A 69 -5.63 -7.93 11.38
C ALA A 69 -6.24 -6.97 10.35
N ALA A 70 -6.94 -5.94 10.81
CA ALA A 70 -7.58 -4.95 9.93
C ALA A 70 -6.58 -4.25 9.02
N ASN A 71 -5.42 -3.87 9.54
CA ASN A 71 -4.35 -3.24 8.77
C ASN A 71 -3.73 -4.17 7.71
N ARG A 72 -3.83 -5.51 7.89
CA ARG A 72 -3.19 -6.49 7.01
C ARG A 72 -4.13 -7.25 6.10
N LEU A 73 -5.41 -7.21 6.33
CA LEU A 73 -6.37 -7.82 5.41
C LEU A 73 -6.34 -7.11 4.06
N GLY A 74 -6.21 -7.90 2.99
CA GLY A 74 -5.94 -7.37 1.67
C GLY A 74 -4.51 -6.85 1.53
N TYR A 75 -4.33 -5.78 0.77
CA TYR A 75 -3.04 -5.14 0.55
C TYR A 75 -2.78 -4.01 1.56
N TRP A 76 -1.50 -3.78 1.85
CA TRP A 76 -1.04 -2.67 2.69
C TRP A 76 0.30 -2.15 2.17
N PHE A 77 0.28 -1.11 1.34
CA PHE A 77 1.43 -0.63 0.60
C PHE A 77 2.29 0.36 1.37
N PHE A 78 3.57 0.08 1.40
CA PHE A 78 4.62 0.95 1.94
C PHE A 78 5.53 1.43 0.83
N MET A 79 5.95 2.69 0.89
CA MET A 79 7.09 3.19 0.14
C MET A 79 8.30 3.11 1.06
N ASP A 80 9.13 2.08 0.88
CA ASP A 80 10.29 1.83 1.73
C ASP A 80 11.44 2.76 1.36
N ALA A 81 11.63 3.04 0.07
CA ALA A 81 12.62 4.00 -0.41
C ALA A 81 12.22 4.60 -1.77
N VAL A 82 12.78 5.76 -2.05
CA VAL A 82 12.80 6.37 -3.38
C VAL A 82 14.23 6.84 -3.68
N GLU A 83 14.71 6.54 -4.90
CA GLU A 83 16.03 6.98 -5.36
C GLU A 83 15.84 8.04 -6.45
N LEU A 84 16.42 9.20 -6.24
CA LEU A 84 16.44 10.30 -7.18
C LEU A 84 17.85 10.52 -7.72
N PRO A 85 18.02 11.05 -8.93
CA PRO A 85 19.30 11.61 -9.33
C PRO A 85 19.66 12.79 -8.40
N PRO A 86 20.95 13.08 -8.20
CA PRO A 86 21.38 14.21 -7.36
C PRO A 86 20.79 15.55 -7.79
N LEU A 87 20.44 15.67 -9.06
CA LEU A 87 19.82 16.83 -9.66
C LEU A 87 18.75 16.35 -10.66
N VAL A 88 17.52 16.78 -10.46
CA VAL A 88 16.42 16.55 -11.40
C VAL A 88 16.45 17.64 -12.47
N THR A 89 16.46 17.24 -13.73
CA THR A 89 16.54 18.19 -14.84
C THR A 89 15.24 18.22 -15.66
N ASP A 90 15.10 19.19 -16.54
CA ASP A 90 14.01 19.26 -17.53
C ASP A 90 14.13 18.20 -18.65
N ALA A 91 15.20 17.40 -18.66
CA ALA A 91 15.34 16.20 -19.46
C ALA A 91 14.70 14.98 -18.77
N LYS A 92 14.92 13.79 -19.34
CA LYS A 92 14.45 12.53 -18.75
C LYS A 92 15.29 12.16 -17.53
N ASN A 93 14.63 11.99 -16.40
CA ASN A 93 15.24 11.57 -15.14
C ASN A 93 14.68 10.20 -14.74
N ARG A 94 15.55 9.32 -14.29
CA ARG A 94 15.14 8.02 -13.74
C ARG A 94 14.91 8.15 -12.25
N ILE A 95 13.72 7.77 -11.80
CA ILE A 95 13.37 7.63 -10.38
C ILE A 95 13.17 6.14 -10.12
N VAL A 96 13.72 5.61 -9.02
CA VAL A 96 13.53 4.23 -8.59
C VAL A 96 12.66 4.22 -7.34
N PHE A 97 11.69 3.34 -7.32
CA PHE A 97 10.74 3.15 -6.22
C PHE A 97 10.91 1.76 -5.63
N HIS A 98 10.99 1.70 -4.30
CA HIS A 98 11.01 0.48 -3.51
C HIS A 98 9.70 0.38 -2.76
N VAL A 99 8.83 -0.53 -3.17
CA VAL A 99 7.49 -0.70 -2.61
C VAL A 99 7.37 -2.07 -1.96
N ALA A 100 6.84 -2.12 -0.75
CA ALA A 100 6.49 -3.36 -0.07
C ALA A 100 4.97 -3.46 0.15
N ASN A 101 4.40 -4.61 -0.16
CA ASN A 101 3.06 -4.96 0.28
C ASN A 101 3.18 -5.78 1.56
N ARG A 102 2.85 -5.17 2.71
CA ARG A 102 2.89 -5.82 4.03
C ARG A 102 1.51 -6.33 4.47
N GLY A 103 0.52 -6.28 3.57
CA GLY A 103 -0.77 -6.92 3.75
C GLY A 103 -0.69 -8.45 3.60
N PHE A 104 -1.76 -9.13 3.94
CA PHE A 104 -1.86 -10.59 3.75
C PHE A 104 -2.16 -10.95 2.30
N GLY A 105 -2.94 -10.14 1.60
CA GLY A 105 -3.38 -10.39 0.24
C GLY A 105 -2.78 -9.43 -0.80
N PRO A 106 -2.90 -9.77 -2.09
CA PRO A 106 -2.51 -8.90 -3.17
C PRO A 106 -3.55 -7.80 -3.42
N CYS A 107 -3.18 -6.81 -4.19
CA CYS A 107 -4.11 -5.89 -4.82
C CYS A 107 -4.62 -6.50 -6.14
N TYR A 108 -5.93 -6.55 -6.32
CA TYR A 108 -6.55 -7.08 -7.55
C TYR A 108 -6.89 -5.99 -8.57
N ARG A 109 -6.62 -4.72 -8.23
CA ARG A 109 -6.90 -3.55 -9.07
C ARG A 109 -5.60 -2.88 -9.50
N LYS A 110 -5.56 -2.40 -10.73
CA LYS A 110 -4.50 -1.52 -11.20
C LYS A 110 -4.91 -0.08 -10.84
N TYR A 111 -4.20 0.52 -9.91
CA TYR A 111 -4.35 1.94 -9.58
C TYR A 111 -3.40 2.77 -10.42
N THR A 112 -3.79 4.00 -10.70
CA THR A 112 -2.92 4.98 -11.36
C THR A 112 -1.95 5.56 -10.34
N MET A 113 -0.65 5.42 -10.59
CA MET A 113 0.38 6.06 -9.78
C MET A 113 0.77 7.39 -10.40
N ARG A 114 0.78 8.45 -9.59
CA ARG A 114 1.20 9.80 -10.01
C ARG A 114 2.39 10.24 -9.17
N VAL A 115 3.32 10.92 -9.84
CA VAL A 115 4.48 11.58 -9.22
C VAL A 115 4.31 13.08 -9.42
N ARG A 116 4.60 13.84 -8.37
CA ARG A 116 4.46 15.30 -8.37
C ARG A 116 5.67 15.96 -7.74
N LEU A 117 6.08 17.08 -8.30
CA LEU A 117 7.04 18.02 -7.72
C LEU A 117 6.28 19.29 -7.34
N THR A 118 6.36 19.70 -6.08
CA THR A 118 5.69 20.91 -5.56
C THR A 118 6.69 21.79 -4.85
N GLY A 119 6.77 23.07 -5.22
CA GLY A 119 7.66 24.07 -4.63
C GLY A 119 7.21 25.48 -4.91
N ASP A 120 7.98 26.48 -4.46
CA ASP A 120 7.66 27.91 -4.65
C ASP A 120 7.59 28.30 -6.12
N GLY A 121 8.35 27.60 -6.98
CA GLY A 121 8.35 27.81 -8.42
C GLY A 121 7.16 27.22 -9.17
N GLY A 122 6.25 26.52 -8.48
CA GLY A 122 5.08 25.93 -9.08
C GLY A 122 4.94 24.42 -8.81
N ARG A 123 4.19 23.77 -9.69
CA ARG A 123 3.88 22.34 -9.59
C ARG A 123 4.03 21.67 -10.94
N TRP A 124 4.64 20.51 -10.93
CA TRP A 124 4.66 19.58 -12.06
C TRP A 124 4.14 18.22 -11.61
N GLU A 125 3.43 17.53 -12.48
CA GLU A 125 2.83 16.22 -12.19
C GLU A 125 2.82 15.34 -13.43
N SER A 126 3.00 14.05 -13.25
CA SER A 126 2.88 13.05 -14.31
C SER A 126 2.42 11.71 -13.75
N GLU A 127 1.64 11.02 -14.55
CA GLU A 127 1.39 9.60 -14.33
C GLU A 127 2.64 8.79 -14.68
N ILE A 128 2.90 7.75 -13.91
CA ILE A 128 3.99 6.81 -14.15
C ILE A 128 3.43 5.40 -14.28
N GLU A 129 4.10 4.60 -15.09
CA GLU A 129 3.69 3.21 -15.26
C GLU A 129 4.04 2.40 -14.02
N ALA A 130 3.01 1.91 -13.33
CA ALA A 130 3.09 0.99 -12.21
C ALA A 130 1.89 0.06 -12.24
N ASP A 131 2.09 -1.21 -11.96
CA ASP A 131 0.99 -2.17 -11.85
C ASP A 131 0.90 -2.71 -10.42
N THR A 132 0.01 -2.12 -9.64
CA THR A 132 -0.22 -2.48 -8.24
C THR A 132 -0.62 -3.94 -8.03
N ARG A 133 -1.09 -4.64 -9.07
CA ARG A 133 -1.43 -6.07 -9.04
C ARG A 133 -0.18 -6.97 -8.97
N THR A 134 0.97 -6.43 -9.36
CA THR A 134 2.25 -7.15 -9.30
C THR A 134 2.95 -7.01 -7.95
N TRP A 135 2.48 -6.13 -7.07
CA TRP A 135 3.06 -5.89 -5.75
C TRP A 135 2.58 -6.97 -4.78
N LYS A 136 3.27 -8.10 -4.80
CA LYS A 136 2.88 -9.30 -4.05
C LYS A 136 3.10 -9.14 -2.54
N PRO A 137 2.24 -9.75 -1.70
CA PRO A 137 2.40 -9.70 -0.26
C PRO A 137 3.73 -10.35 0.18
N GLY A 138 4.42 -9.66 1.12
CA GLY A 138 5.68 -10.13 1.67
C GLY A 138 6.90 -10.02 0.75
N VAL A 139 6.77 -9.39 -0.42
CA VAL A 139 7.85 -9.21 -1.39
C VAL A 139 8.07 -7.72 -1.64
N GLU A 140 9.33 -7.31 -1.63
CA GLU A 140 9.70 -5.98 -2.12
C GLU A 140 9.64 -5.94 -3.65
N THR A 141 8.97 -4.92 -4.17
CA THR A 141 8.93 -4.64 -5.60
C THR A 141 9.74 -3.39 -5.89
N VAL A 142 10.78 -3.53 -6.72
CA VAL A 142 11.60 -2.41 -7.18
C VAL A 142 11.29 -2.14 -8.64
N PHE A 143 10.91 -0.92 -8.95
CA PHE A 143 10.67 -0.50 -10.33
C PHE A 143 11.17 0.92 -10.55
N SER A 144 11.34 1.31 -11.81
CA SER A 144 11.76 2.67 -12.14
C SER A 144 10.83 3.31 -13.16
N ALA A 145 10.67 4.62 -13.01
CA ALA A 145 9.95 5.44 -13.98
C ALA A 145 10.87 6.53 -14.56
N MET A 146 10.62 6.89 -15.80
CA MET A 146 11.24 8.03 -16.45
C MET A 146 10.30 9.21 -16.33
N VAL A 147 10.75 10.29 -15.68
CA VAL A 147 10.01 11.54 -15.56
C VAL A 147 10.74 12.68 -16.27
N GLN A 148 10.00 13.61 -16.80
CA GLN A 148 10.55 14.78 -17.48
C GLN A 148 9.82 16.04 -17.00
N PRO A 149 10.22 16.64 -15.89
CA PRO A 149 9.64 17.86 -15.40
C PRO A 149 9.92 19.00 -16.37
N HIS A 150 8.87 19.59 -16.89
CA HIS A 150 8.96 20.76 -17.76
C HIS A 150 8.01 21.85 -17.27
N GLY A 151 8.31 23.09 -17.61
CA GLY A 151 7.46 24.23 -17.24
C GLY A 151 7.55 24.65 -15.77
N ILE A 152 8.52 24.10 -15.01
CA ILE A 152 8.85 24.57 -13.67
C ILE A 152 10.27 25.13 -13.65
N PRO A 153 10.54 26.25 -12.93
CA PRO A 153 11.88 26.84 -12.84
C PRO A 153 12.83 25.98 -12.00
N ALA A 154 14.11 26.24 -12.12
CA ALA A 154 15.11 25.67 -11.23
C ALA A 154 14.85 26.10 -9.77
N GLY A 155 15.05 25.17 -8.85
CA GLY A 155 14.81 25.42 -7.42
C GLY A 155 14.59 24.17 -6.59
N LYS A 156 14.16 24.36 -5.35
CA LYS A 156 13.84 23.27 -4.42
C LYS A 156 12.37 22.91 -4.52
N TYR A 157 12.12 21.62 -4.57
CA TYR A 157 10.80 21.03 -4.65
C TYR A 157 10.67 19.87 -3.66
N THR A 158 9.46 19.55 -3.30
CA THR A 158 9.12 18.30 -2.60
C THR A 158 8.63 17.28 -3.63
N LEU A 159 9.24 16.10 -3.64
CA LEU A 159 8.72 14.95 -4.37
C LEU A 159 7.55 14.37 -3.60
N GLU A 160 6.45 14.19 -4.28
CA GLU A 160 5.23 13.61 -3.75
C GLU A 160 4.74 12.48 -4.66
N ILE A 161 4.07 11.49 -4.07
CA ILE A 161 3.44 10.38 -4.80
C ILE A 161 1.98 10.25 -4.42
N GLY A 162 1.16 9.75 -5.32
CA GLY A 162 -0.21 9.35 -5.08
C GLY A 162 -0.58 8.08 -5.83
N LEU A 163 -1.50 7.31 -5.27
CA LEU A 163 -2.22 6.25 -5.97
C LEU A 163 -3.68 6.66 -6.10
N PHE A 164 -4.28 6.39 -7.24
CA PHE A 164 -5.64 6.82 -7.53
C PHE A 164 -6.44 5.73 -8.24
N GLU A 165 -7.70 5.59 -7.87
CA GLU A 165 -8.73 4.94 -8.65
C GLU A 165 -9.56 6.04 -9.31
N GLU A 166 -9.32 6.28 -10.58
CA GLU A 166 -9.77 7.51 -11.24
C GLU A 166 -9.20 8.75 -10.54
N GLU A 167 -10.03 9.57 -9.89
CA GLU A 167 -9.61 10.72 -9.08
C GLU A 167 -9.71 10.49 -7.57
N ARG A 168 -10.12 9.30 -7.15
CA ARG A 168 -10.21 8.94 -5.73
C ARG A 168 -8.84 8.48 -5.22
N PRO A 169 -8.25 9.15 -4.22
CA PRO A 169 -6.96 8.74 -3.68
C PRO A 169 -7.08 7.42 -2.93
N ILE A 170 -6.07 6.56 -3.12
CA ILE A 170 -5.86 5.31 -2.41
C ILE A 170 -4.76 5.54 -1.37
N GLU A 171 -4.99 5.09 -0.16
CA GLU A 171 -4.08 5.34 0.94
C GLU A 171 -2.83 4.46 0.88
N TRP A 172 -1.68 5.11 1.13
CA TRP A 172 -0.43 4.44 1.43
C TRP A 172 -0.28 4.27 2.94
N ALA A 173 0.48 3.27 3.36
CA ALA A 173 0.92 3.12 4.74
C ALA A 173 2.07 4.09 5.06
N ILE A 174 1.87 5.36 4.78
CA ILE A 174 2.80 6.47 5.05
C ILE A 174 2.15 7.33 6.12
N THR A 175 2.98 7.93 6.98
CA THR A 175 2.50 8.76 8.08
C THR A 175 1.53 9.84 7.58
N GLU A 176 0.37 9.97 8.21
CA GLU A 176 -0.69 10.93 7.83
C GLU A 176 -0.22 12.39 7.77
N LYS A 177 0.74 12.77 8.61
CA LYS A 177 1.36 14.11 8.56
C LYS A 177 2.02 14.44 7.21
N ASN A 178 2.37 13.43 6.42
CA ASN A 178 2.96 13.60 5.11
C ASN A 178 1.92 13.65 4.00
N ARG A 179 0.66 13.36 4.31
CA ARG A 179 -0.46 13.39 3.36
C ARG A 179 -0.88 14.81 3.06
N THR A 180 -1.13 15.09 1.79
CA THR A 180 -1.73 16.34 1.33
C THR A 180 -3.25 16.22 1.27
N PRO A 181 -4.00 17.33 1.29
CA PRO A 181 -5.46 17.29 1.22
C PRO A 181 -6.02 16.60 -0.03
N ASP A 182 -5.27 16.61 -1.13
CA ASP A 182 -5.62 15.99 -2.41
C ASP A 182 -5.07 14.55 -2.56
N GLY A 183 -4.57 13.95 -1.45
CA GLY A 183 -4.25 12.53 -1.36
C GLY A 183 -2.85 12.12 -1.80
N TYR A 184 -1.95 13.08 -2.04
CA TYR A 184 -0.53 12.79 -2.24
C TYR A 184 0.20 12.66 -0.90
N TYR A 185 1.36 12.01 -0.95
CA TYR A 185 2.25 11.86 0.20
C TYR A 185 3.62 12.45 -0.12
N ARG A 186 4.11 13.34 0.74
CA ARG A 186 5.45 13.93 0.66
C ARG A 186 6.48 12.88 1.02
N LEU A 187 7.48 12.71 0.15
CA LEU A 187 8.56 11.75 0.36
C LEU A 187 9.86 12.41 0.76
N CYS A 188 10.40 13.28 -0.09
CA CYS A 188 11.69 13.92 0.11
C CYS A 188 11.81 15.23 -0.66
N GLU A 189 12.87 15.97 -0.39
CA GLU A 189 13.26 17.14 -1.18
C GLU A 189 13.97 16.70 -2.47
N ALA A 190 13.76 17.47 -3.54
CA ALA A 190 14.42 17.33 -4.82
C ALA A 190 14.92 18.72 -5.29
N GLU A 191 16.12 18.77 -5.83
CA GLU A 191 16.63 19.97 -6.49
C GLU A 191 16.41 19.87 -8.00
N VAL A 192 15.73 20.88 -8.58
CA VAL A 192 15.43 20.94 -10.02
C VAL A 192 16.36 21.95 -10.67
N ALA A 193 16.93 21.59 -11.82
CA ALA A 193 17.72 22.47 -12.66
C ALA A 193 17.24 22.45 -14.12
N THR A 194 17.38 23.56 -14.81
CA THR A 194 17.14 23.64 -16.24
C THR A 194 18.44 23.40 -16.98
N LEU A 195 18.46 22.46 -17.90
CA LEU A 195 19.61 22.27 -18.80
C LEU A 195 19.68 23.45 -19.77
N ARG A 196 20.82 24.08 -19.85
CA ARG A 196 21.11 25.16 -20.79
C ARG A 196 21.54 24.60 -22.14
#